data_15c4f65e9e98b73de46684e22b4dc14c
#
_entry.id   15c4f65e9e98b73de46684e22b4dc14c
#
_cell.length_a   1.000
_cell.length_b   1.000
_cell.length_c   1.000
_cell.angle_alpha   90.00
_cell.angle_beta   90.00
_cell.angle_gamma   90.00
#
_symmetry.space_group_name_H-M   'P 1'
#
loop_
_entity.id
_entity.type
_entity.pdbx_description
1 polymer ?
#
loop_
_entity_poly.entity_id
_entity_poly.type
_entity_poly.pdbx_seq_one_letter_code
_entity_poly.pdbx_strand_id
1 'polypeptide(L)'
;ILQELLQGASSPENFERLRAHFAVLPLLKPKSDATTHIAAAALYARCRWRGITPRSPHDCLIAQLCVEHKMALLHDDRDFESLARVEPKLKLVPRE
;
A
#
# COMPACT_ATOMS: atom_id res chain seq x y z
N ILE A 1 5.19 1.53 -9.42
CA ILE A 1 4.54 1.12 -8.15
C ILE A 1 4.47 -0.40 -8.03
N LEU A 2 4.00 -1.08 -9.05
CA LEU A 2 3.90 -2.55 -9.01
C LEU A 2 5.27 -3.21 -8.80
N GLN A 3 6.28 -2.71 -9.47
CA GLN A 3 7.65 -3.23 -9.33
C GLN A 3 8.12 -3.17 -7.88
N GLU A 4 7.93 -2.04 -7.22
CA GLU A 4 8.35 -1.84 -5.84
C GLU A 4 7.62 -2.77 -4.89
N LEU A 5 6.33 -2.97 -5.13
CA LEU A 5 5.52 -3.87 -4.33
C LEU A 5 6.01 -5.32 -4.45
N LEU A 6 6.31 -5.76 -5.67
CA LEU A 6 6.79 -7.12 -5.92
C LEU A 6 8.20 -7.35 -5.38
N GLN A 7 9.06 -6.33 -5.43
CA GLN A 7 10.42 -6.44 -4.90
C GLN A 7 10.45 -6.69 -3.39
N GLY A 8 9.37 -6.32 -2.68
CA GLY A 8 9.27 -6.57 -1.25
C GLY A 8 8.83 -7.97 -0.86
N ALA A 9 8.55 -8.84 -1.81
CA ALA A 9 8.08 -10.19 -1.50
C ALA A 9 9.15 -11.01 -0.76
N SER A 10 8.74 -11.72 0.28
CA SER A 10 9.66 -12.46 1.16
C SER A 10 10.04 -13.83 0.63
N SER A 11 9.35 -14.34 -0.39
CA SER A 11 9.59 -15.66 -0.96
C SER A 11 9.10 -15.72 -2.40
N PRO A 12 9.56 -16.72 -3.18
CA PRO A 12 9.04 -16.92 -4.53
C PRO A 12 7.53 -17.16 -4.57
N GLU A 13 7.00 -17.87 -3.58
CA GLU A 13 5.55 -18.13 -3.49
C GLU A 13 4.78 -16.84 -3.24
N ASN A 14 5.25 -16.00 -2.34
CA ASN A 14 4.62 -14.72 -2.06
C ASN A 14 4.74 -13.76 -3.24
N PHE A 15 5.86 -13.80 -3.96
CA PHE A 15 6.01 -13.02 -5.18
C PHE A 15 4.90 -13.39 -6.19
N GLU A 16 4.68 -14.69 -6.41
CA GLU A 16 3.65 -15.16 -7.33
C GLU A 16 2.23 -14.79 -6.86
N ARG A 17 1.96 -14.86 -5.56
CA ARG A 17 0.67 -14.42 -5.01
C ARG A 17 0.42 -12.95 -5.28
N LEU A 18 1.41 -12.12 -5.01
CA LEU A 18 1.31 -10.67 -5.24
C LEU A 18 1.16 -10.38 -6.73
N ARG A 19 1.97 -11.04 -7.57
CA ARG A 19 1.89 -10.85 -9.01
C ARG A 19 0.51 -11.21 -9.55
N ALA A 20 -0.03 -12.36 -9.16
CA ALA A 20 -1.33 -12.81 -9.61
C ALA A 20 -2.45 -11.88 -9.14
N HIS A 21 -2.36 -11.42 -7.90
CA HIS A 21 -3.36 -10.51 -7.35
C HIS A 21 -3.39 -9.19 -8.11
N PHE A 22 -2.22 -8.60 -8.36
CA PHE A 22 -2.14 -7.29 -8.99
C PHE A 22 -2.22 -7.34 -10.51
N ALA A 23 -2.00 -8.50 -11.13
CA ALA A 23 -2.12 -8.64 -12.58
C ALA A 23 -3.57 -8.46 -13.07
N VAL A 24 -4.55 -8.80 -12.24
CA VAL A 24 -5.96 -8.62 -12.58
C VAL A 24 -6.46 -7.21 -12.24
N LEU A 25 -5.58 -6.35 -11.74
CA LEU A 25 -5.92 -5.00 -11.32
C LEU A 25 -5.10 -3.99 -12.14
N PRO A 26 -5.31 -3.92 -13.48
CA PRO A 26 -4.45 -3.09 -14.33
C PRO A 26 -4.62 -1.59 -14.07
N LEU A 27 -5.49 -1.22 -13.14
CA LEU A 27 -6.00 0.14 -13.04
C LEU A 27 -5.79 0.78 -11.67
N LEU A 28 -4.70 0.46 -10.97
CA LEU A 28 -4.32 1.25 -9.80
C LEU A 28 -3.81 2.61 -10.27
N LYS A 29 -4.69 3.36 -10.90
CA LYS A 29 -4.40 4.73 -11.31
C LYS A 29 -5.00 5.69 -10.29
N PRO A 30 -4.31 6.79 -9.97
CA PRO A 30 -4.88 7.82 -9.12
C PRO A 30 -6.18 8.35 -9.73
N LYS A 31 -7.20 8.55 -8.89
CA LYS A 31 -8.43 9.21 -9.34
C LYS A 31 -8.16 10.67 -9.70
N SER A 32 -7.22 11.28 -8.97
CA SER A 32 -6.69 12.61 -9.25
C SER A 32 -5.26 12.63 -8.75
N ASP A 33 -4.31 12.87 -9.65
CA ASP A 33 -2.89 12.84 -9.30
C ASP A 33 -2.59 13.74 -8.10
N ALA A 34 -3.00 15.00 -8.15
CA ALA A 34 -2.71 15.96 -7.09
C ALA A 34 -3.34 15.52 -5.77
N THR A 35 -4.64 15.18 -5.78
CA THR A 35 -5.36 14.77 -4.57
C THR A 35 -4.77 13.49 -3.99
N THR A 36 -4.47 12.52 -4.82
CA THR A 36 -3.90 11.23 -4.39
C THR A 36 -2.54 11.44 -3.74
N HIS A 37 -1.67 12.22 -4.37
CA HIS A 37 -0.33 12.46 -3.81
C HIS A 37 -0.38 13.28 -2.53
N ILE A 38 -1.28 14.25 -2.43
CA ILE A 38 -1.48 15.01 -1.19
C ILE A 38 -1.95 14.07 -0.07
N ALA A 39 -2.91 13.20 -0.36
CA ALA A 39 -3.41 12.25 0.63
C ALA A 39 -2.34 11.25 1.07
N ALA A 40 -1.51 10.78 0.13
CA ALA A 40 -0.39 9.89 0.45
C ALA A 40 0.65 10.61 1.33
N ALA A 41 0.96 11.85 1.03
CA ALA A 41 1.87 12.66 1.83
C ALA A 41 1.30 12.92 3.23
N ALA A 42 0.00 13.17 3.33
CA ALA A 42 -0.67 13.35 4.61
C ALA A 42 -0.62 12.06 5.45
N LEU A 43 -0.79 10.91 4.82
CA LEU A 43 -0.66 9.61 5.50
C LEU A 43 0.75 9.43 6.04
N TYR A 44 1.77 9.73 5.24
CA TYR A 44 3.16 9.67 5.68
C TYR A 44 3.40 10.58 6.89
N ALA A 45 2.91 11.82 6.83
CA ALA A 45 3.06 12.77 7.91
C ALA A 45 2.37 12.30 9.19
N ARG A 46 1.14 11.77 9.08
CA ARG A 46 0.41 11.24 10.24
C ARG A 46 1.15 10.08 10.88
N CYS A 47 1.79 9.23 10.09
CA CYS A 47 2.62 8.15 10.63
C CYS A 47 3.78 8.73 11.45
N ARG A 48 4.48 9.70 10.90
CA ARG A 48 5.62 10.33 11.60
C ARG A 48 5.19 10.99 12.90
N TRP A 49 4.05 11.64 12.92
CA TRP A 49 3.52 12.27 14.13
C TRP A 49 3.20 11.25 15.22
N ARG A 50 2.99 9.99 14.86
CA ARG A 50 2.77 8.89 15.81
C ARG A 50 4.02 8.07 16.09
N GLY A 51 5.18 8.53 15.63
CA GLY A 51 6.43 7.80 15.82
C GLY A 51 6.64 6.62 14.90
N ILE A 52 5.82 6.51 13.84
CA ILE A 52 5.94 5.46 12.83
C ILE A 52 6.65 6.06 11.62
N THR A 53 7.74 5.41 11.18
CA THR A 53 8.46 5.86 9.99
C THR A 53 8.37 4.80 8.92
N PRO A 54 7.49 4.98 7.90
CA PRO A 54 7.45 4.06 6.77
C PRO A 54 8.80 4.04 6.04
N ARG A 55 9.22 2.86 5.59
CA ARG A 55 10.50 2.73 4.89
C ARG A 55 10.52 3.46 3.56
N SER A 56 9.38 3.59 2.92
CA SER A 56 9.28 4.23 1.62
C SER A 56 8.02 5.06 1.50
N PRO A 57 8.12 6.29 0.97
CA PRO A 57 6.93 7.07 0.63
C PRO A 57 6.01 6.37 -0.37
N HIS A 58 6.54 5.47 -1.19
CA HIS A 58 5.75 4.70 -2.14
C HIS A 58 4.74 3.79 -1.45
N ASP A 59 5.04 3.30 -0.25
CA ASP A 59 4.10 2.48 0.51
C ASP A 59 2.83 3.28 0.83
N CYS A 60 2.99 4.55 1.17
CA CYS A 60 1.84 5.44 1.42
C CYS A 60 1.04 5.68 0.15
N LEU A 61 1.70 5.80 -0.99
CA LEU A 61 1.01 5.96 -2.27
C LEU A 61 0.22 4.69 -2.63
N ILE A 62 0.82 3.52 -2.46
CA ILE A 62 0.16 2.24 -2.70
C ILE A 62 -1.05 2.10 -1.79
N ALA A 63 -0.89 2.40 -0.50
CA ALA A 63 -1.99 2.35 0.46
C ALA A 63 -3.12 3.29 0.06
N GLN A 64 -2.79 4.52 -0.34
CA GLN A 64 -3.79 5.50 -0.75
C GLN A 64 -4.56 5.06 -1.99
N LEU A 65 -3.87 4.46 -2.96
CA LEU A 65 -4.53 3.93 -4.15
C LEU A 65 -5.54 2.84 -3.79
N CYS A 66 -5.17 1.96 -2.86
CA CYS A 66 -6.09 0.91 -2.40
C CYS A 66 -7.30 1.51 -1.69
N VAL A 67 -7.11 2.55 -0.89
CA VAL A 67 -8.22 3.26 -0.23
C VAL A 67 -9.15 3.87 -1.27
N GLU A 68 -8.61 4.57 -2.27
CA GLU A 68 -9.40 5.23 -3.31
C GLU A 68 -10.22 4.25 -4.12
N HIS A 69 -9.65 3.10 -4.44
CA HIS A 69 -10.31 2.08 -5.25
C HIS A 69 -11.12 1.10 -4.40
N LYS A 70 -11.18 1.30 -3.09
CA LYS A 70 -11.92 0.46 -2.13
C LYS A 70 -11.50 -1.00 -2.25
N MET A 71 -10.20 -1.22 -2.36
CA MET A 71 -9.62 -2.54 -2.51
C MET A 71 -8.80 -2.92 -1.29
N ALA A 72 -8.89 -4.19 -0.90
CA ALA A 72 -8.01 -4.72 0.11
C ALA A 72 -6.60 -4.91 -0.48
N LEU A 73 -5.59 -4.53 0.29
CA LEU A 73 -4.21 -4.64 -0.12
C LEU A 73 -3.65 -6.01 0.29
N LEU A 74 -3.23 -6.78 -0.71
CA LEU A 74 -2.42 -7.97 -0.47
C LEU A 74 -0.97 -7.51 -0.33
N HIS A 75 -0.32 -7.90 0.77
CA HIS A 75 1.03 -7.44 1.08
C HIS A 75 1.85 -8.53 1.75
N ASP A 76 3.15 -8.28 1.82
CA ASP A 76 4.09 -9.14 2.52
C ASP A 76 5.06 -8.28 3.34
N ASP A 77 4.56 -7.21 3.96
CA ASP A 77 5.39 -6.24 4.67
C ASP A 77 4.63 -5.71 5.89
N ARG A 78 5.31 -5.68 7.03
CA ARG A 78 4.75 -5.14 8.27
C ARG A 78 4.47 -3.64 8.21
N ASP A 79 5.12 -2.92 7.29
CA ASP A 79 4.88 -1.49 7.14
C ASP A 79 3.43 -1.20 6.76
N PHE A 80 2.81 -2.07 5.94
CA PHE A 80 1.40 -1.90 5.60
C PHE A 80 0.48 -2.14 6.79
N GLU A 81 0.85 -3.02 7.71
CA GLU A 81 0.11 -3.20 8.96
C GLU A 81 0.15 -1.93 9.80
N SER A 82 1.30 -1.28 9.88
CA SER A 82 1.45 0.01 10.57
C SER A 82 0.62 1.10 9.90
N LEU A 83 0.63 1.15 8.57
CA LEU A 83 -0.17 2.11 7.81
C LEU A 83 -1.68 1.92 8.05
N ALA A 84 -2.13 0.67 8.12
CA ALA A 84 -3.54 0.37 8.39
C ALA A 84 -3.98 0.86 9.77
N ARG A 85 -3.07 0.89 10.74
CA ARG A 85 -3.38 1.44 12.06
C ARG A 85 -3.58 2.96 12.03
N VAL A 86 -2.90 3.65 11.13
CA VAL A 86 -3.00 5.10 10.98
C VAL A 86 -4.16 5.48 10.06
N GLU A 87 -4.42 4.66 9.04
CA GLU A 87 -5.50 4.89 8.08
C GLU A 87 -6.54 3.76 8.16
N PRO A 88 -7.64 3.96 8.92
CA PRO A 88 -8.65 2.91 9.10
C PRO A 88 -9.35 2.48 7.82
N LYS A 89 -9.33 3.31 6.78
CA LYS A 89 -9.93 2.95 5.48
C LYS A 89 -9.11 1.95 4.70
N LEU A 90 -7.83 1.79 5.06
CA LEU A 90 -6.97 0.80 4.43
C LEU A 90 -7.33 -0.58 4.96
N LYS A 91 -7.77 -1.45 4.07
CA LYS A 91 -8.07 -2.84 4.39
C LYS A 91 -6.97 -3.73 3.86
N LEU A 92 -6.54 -4.66 4.68
CA LEU A 92 -5.48 -5.60 4.32
C LEU A 92 -6.06 -7.00 4.14
N VAL A 93 -5.52 -7.72 3.15
CA VAL A 93 -5.78 -9.15 3.03
C VAL A 93 -5.00 -9.83 4.17
N PRO A 94 -5.63 -10.70 4.97
CA PRO A 94 -4.93 -11.34 6.08
C PRO A 94 -3.71 -12.12 5.59
N ARG A 95 -2.63 -12.03 6.35
CA ARG A 95 -1.44 -12.83 6.12
C ARG A 95 -1.69 -14.26 6.57
N GLU A 96 -1.23 -15.19 5.77
CA GLU A 96 -1.30 -16.61 6.11
C GLU A 96 -0.02 -17.08 6.79
#